data_9552ec3e3dfd7c71aca196c46e7e9588
#
_entry.id   9552ec3e3dfd7c71aca196c46e7e9588
#
_cell.length_a   1.000
_cell.length_b   1.000
_cell.length_c   1.000
_cell.angle_alpha   90.00
_cell.angle_beta   90.00
_cell.angle_gamma   90.00
#
_symmetry.space_group_name_H-M   'P 1'
#
loop_
_entity.id
_entity.type
_entity.pdbx_description
1 polymer ?
#
loop_
_entity_poly.entity_id
_entity_poly.type
_entity_poly.pdbx_seq_one_letter_code
_entity_poly.pdbx_strand_id
1 'polypeptide(L)'
;MKSTKLLALVALLCLWNTWPANMQASRQRIIFDTDMGNDVDDVVALDLLLKYHEAGKANLLAIMGSRDAVSCCPFIDMYDKWFGYPNIPIGMVINGANPTPDKDAYSTKTLAIEKNGKKVFLPKKQHPLDYPNAVDLYRKILSHVPDKSVVIVAVGFSSNLARLMETDGDEYSPLNGTELLKRKVSYISIMAGNFLPDAKPEYNVWNDVMAARKLYTQSPVPLIFSTFDLGKKILYPGKCIQDNLNWTADHPLRSAYCFYKKMPYDRPCWDPTSALYALEPQSGFFGLSEKGDVSVDDKGGTTFTPNPKGNCQYLTVTPEQQQKVKDYLVKIVSQKPKRFQ
;
A
#
# COMPACT_ATOMS: atom_id res chain seq x y z
N MET A 1 -56.06 49.72 -50.10
CA MET A 1 -56.00 48.26 -49.81
C MET A 1 -54.55 47.87 -49.60
N LYS A 2 -54.11 47.76 -48.37
CA LYS A 2 -52.73 47.45 -48.00
C LYS A 2 -52.68 46.07 -47.45
N SER A 3 -51.95 45.13 -48.10
CA SER A 3 -51.70 43.77 -47.74
C SER A 3 -50.51 43.73 -46.83
N THR A 4 -50.68 43.31 -45.59
CA THR A 4 -49.60 43.08 -44.59
C THR A 4 -49.19 41.63 -44.69
N LYS A 5 -47.94 41.34 -45.10
CA LYS A 5 -47.33 40.04 -45.06
C LYS A 5 -46.73 39.83 -43.69
N LEU A 6 -47.20 38.76 -43.00
CA LEU A 6 -46.72 38.24 -41.71
C LEU A 6 -45.50 37.37 -41.97
N LEU A 7 -44.33 37.76 -41.52
CA LEU A 7 -43.11 36.93 -41.50
C LEU A 7 -43.12 36.10 -40.21
N ALA A 8 -43.25 34.81 -40.36
CA ALA A 8 -43.06 33.85 -39.25
C ALA A 8 -41.56 33.56 -39.10
N LEU A 9 -40.98 33.94 -37.97
CA LEU A 9 -39.62 33.64 -37.57
C LEU A 9 -39.61 32.26 -36.87
N VAL A 10 -39.09 31.25 -37.56
CA VAL A 10 -38.88 29.94 -36.97
C VAL A 10 -37.53 29.94 -36.24
N ALA A 11 -37.59 30.02 -34.91
CA ALA A 11 -36.41 29.85 -34.05
C ALA A 11 -36.09 28.36 -33.91
N LEU A 12 -35.04 27.87 -34.58
CA LEU A 12 -34.46 26.53 -34.32
C LEU A 12 -33.72 26.56 -32.98
N LEU A 13 -34.37 26.00 -31.96
CA LEU A 13 -33.74 25.68 -30.72
C LEU A 13 -32.87 24.40 -30.91
N CYS A 14 -31.57 24.60 -31.15
CA CYS A 14 -30.58 23.54 -31.05
C CYS A 14 -30.42 23.17 -29.56
N LEU A 15 -31.18 22.17 -29.08
CA LEU A 15 -30.92 21.50 -27.82
C LEU A 15 -29.62 20.72 -27.97
N TRP A 16 -28.52 21.31 -27.53
CA TRP A 16 -27.29 20.58 -27.30
C TRP A 16 -27.55 19.62 -26.10
N ASN A 17 -27.82 18.38 -26.42
CA ASN A 17 -27.72 17.28 -25.44
C ASN A 17 -26.25 17.15 -25.06
N THR A 18 -25.83 17.88 -24.02
CA THR A 18 -24.61 17.55 -23.30
C THR A 18 -24.87 16.28 -22.52
N TRP A 19 -24.58 15.14 -23.15
CA TRP A 19 -24.39 13.91 -22.36
C TRP A 19 -23.33 14.19 -21.32
N PRO A 20 -23.60 13.87 -20.01
CA PRO A 20 -22.55 13.96 -19.03
C PRO A 20 -21.43 13.02 -19.53
N ALA A 21 -20.27 13.61 -19.82
CA ALA A 21 -19.07 12.80 -20.02
C ALA A 21 -19.01 11.83 -18.84
N ASN A 22 -19.05 10.53 -19.11
CA ASN A 22 -18.81 9.49 -18.13
C ASN A 22 -17.47 9.87 -17.48
N MET A 23 -17.51 10.47 -16.31
CA MET A 23 -16.35 10.63 -15.45
C MET A 23 -16.00 9.20 -14.99
N GLN A 24 -15.25 8.50 -15.84
CA GLN A 24 -14.60 7.29 -15.44
C GLN A 24 -13.75 7.67 -14.21
N ALA A 25 -14.18 7.23 -13.05
CA ALA A 25 -13.48 7.53 -11.79
C ALA A 25 -12.00 7.26 -12.05
N SER A 26 -11.17 8.29 -11.89
CA SER A 26 -9.75 8.17 -12.19
C SER A 26 -9.19 7.06 -11.31
N ARG A 27 -8.57 6.05 -11.92
CA ARG A 27 -7.97 4.93 -11.20
C ARG A 27 -7.06 5.48 -10.10
N GLN A 28 -7.26 5.03 -8.86
CA GLN A 28 -6.42 5.42 -7.73
C GLN A 28 -4.96 5.07 -8.03
N ARG A 29 -4.06 6.05 -7.99
CA ARG A 29 -2.62 5.83 -8.16
C ARG A 29 -2.01 5.48 -6.81
N ILE A 30 -1.39 4.31 -6.72
CA ILE A 30 -0.82 3.77 -5.48
C ILE A 30 0.69 3.57 -5.65
N ILE A 31 1.47 3.97 -4.66
CA ILE A 31 2.81 3.46 -4.40
C ILE A 31 2.72 2.65 -3.11
N PHE A 32 3.22 1.42 -3.13
CA PHE A 32 3.25 0.53 -1.99
C PHE A 32 4.65 0.47 -1.40
N ASP A 33 4.80 0.71 -0.09
CA ASP A 33 6.06 0.67 0.64
C ASP A 33 5.93 -0.36 1.77
N THR A 34 6.74 -1.42 1.75
CA THR A 34 6.57 -2.66 2.52
C THR A 34 7.90 -3.20 3.02
N ASP A 35 7.95 -3.76 4.22
CA ASP A 35 9.10 -4.48 4.77
C ASP A 35 9.00 -6.00 4.55
N MET A 36 8.50 -6.37 3.39
CA MET A 36 8.24 -7.73 2.91
C MET A 36 9.27 -8.76 3.42
N GLY A 37 8.78 -9.79 4.06
CA GLY A 37 9.60 -10.88 4.61
C GLY A 37 9.69 -10.90 6.14
N ASN A 38 9.21 -9.88 6.84
CA ASN A 38 9.02 -9.87 8.29
C ASN A 38 7.72 -10.55 8.67
N ASP A 39 6.60 -9.89 8.45
CA ASP A 39 5.27 -10.44 8.66
C ASP A 39 4.68 -10.92 7.33
N VAL A 40 3.75 -11.88 7.39
CA VAL A 40 3.17 -12.47 6.19
C VAL A 40 1.97 -11.70 5.67
N ASP A 41 1.42 -10.78 6.43
CA ASP A 41 0.29 -9.96 6.00
C ASP A 41 0.66 -8.88 4.97
N ASP A 42 1.95 -8.50 4.87
CA ASP A 42 2.49 -7.78 3.69
C ASP A 42 2.09 -8.45 2.37
N VAL A 43 2.15 -9.79 2.31
CA VAL A 43 1.83 -10.55 1.10
C VAL A 43 0.34 -10.48 0.79
N VAL A 44 -0.52 -10.45 1.82
CA VAL A 44 -1.97 -10.26 1.66
C VAL A 44 -2.27 -8.85 1.16
N ALA A 45 -1.56 -7.83 1.67
CA ALA A 45 -1.69 -6.45 1.20
C ALA A 45 -1.26 -6.31 -0.26
N LEU A 46 -0.13 -6.92 -0.66
CA LEU A 46 0.34 -6.93 -2.04
C LEU A 46 -0.67 -7.64 -2.97
N ASP A 47 -1.17 -8.82 -2.56
CA ASP A 47 -2.17 -9.55 -3.35
C ASP A 47 -3.45 -8.71 -3.58
N LEU A 48 -3.93 -8.04 -2.52
CA LEU A 48 -5.07 -7.12 -2.61
C LEU A 48 -4.82 -5.99 -3.62
N LEU A 49 -3.66 -5.33 -3.55
CA LEU A 49 -3.28 -4.24 -4.45
C LEU A 49 -3.19 -4.72 -5.91
N LEU A 50 -2.60 -5.89 -6.15
CA LEU A 50 -2.52 -6.49 -7.48
C LEU A 50 -3.89 -6.87 -8.03
N LYS A 51 -4.82 -7.38 -7.21
CA LYS A 51 -6.21 -7.64 -7.62
C LYS A 51 -6.92 -6.36 -8.08
N TYR A 52 -6.72 -5.26 -7.36
CA TYR A 52 -7.29 -3.96 -7.74
C TYR A 52 -6.63 -3.40 -9.01
N HIS A 53 -5.32 -3.57 -9.16
CA HIS A 53 -4.59 -3.22 -10.36
C HIS A 53 -5.12 -4.00 -11.58
N GLU A 54 -5.25 -5.31 -11.43
CA GLU A 54 -5.78 -6.22 -12.47
C GLU A 54 -7.24 -5.91 -12.84
N ALA A 55 -8.06 -5.54 -11.87
CA ALA A 55 -9.44 -5.12 -12.10
C ALA A 55 -9.57 -3.72 -12.74
N GLY A 56 -8.45 -3.00 -12.90
CA GLY A 56 -8.43 -1.64 -13.42
C GLY A 56 -9.02 -0.59 -12.46
N LYS A 57 -9.20 -0.93 -11.18
CA LYS A 57 -9.71 -0.04 -10.13
C LYS A 57 -8.62 0.82 -9.51
N ALA A 58 -7.38 0.30 -9.46
CA ALA A 58 -6.21 1.05 -9.05
C ALA A 58 -5.09 0.93 -10.08
N ASN A 59 -4.10 1.82 -10.00
CA ASN A 59 -2.87 1.76 -10.75
C ASN A 59 -1.70 1.70 -9.74
N LEU A 60 -1.14 0.51 -9.55
CA LEU A 60 0.05 0.30 -8.73
C LEU A 60 1.26 0.79 -9.53
N LEU A 61 1.75 1.98 -9.16
CA LEU A 61 2.80 2.69 -9.90
C LEU A 61 4.18 2.12 -9.63
N ALA A 62 4.43 1.71 -8.39
CA ALA A 62 5.70 1.15 -7.95
C ALA A 62 5.53 0.47 -6.59
N ILE A 63 6.50 -0.39 -6.25
CA ILE A 63 6.62 -1.02 -4.93
C ILE A 63 8.02 -0.72 -4.38
N MET A 64 8.08 -0.27 -3.11
CA MET A 64 9.31 0.05 -2.43
C MET A 64 9.54 -0.96 -1.31
N GLY A 65 10.67 -1.65 -1.32
CA GLY A 65 11.12 -2.45 -0.19
C GLY A 65 11.76 -1.54 0.85
N SER A 66 11.20 -1.50 2.06
CA SER A 66 11.75 -0.73 3.19
C SER A 66 12.58 -1.59 4.16
N ARG A 67 12.68 -2.88 3.92
CA ARG A 67 13.56 -3.79 4.63
C ARG A 67 14.83 -4.06 3.83
N ASP A 68 16.00 -3.83 4.44
CA ASP A 68 17.31 -4.08 3.83
C ASP A 68 17.69 -5.57 3.92
N ALA A 69 16.97 -6.38 3.16
CA ALA A 69 17.10 -7.82 3.15
C ALA A 69 17.25 -8.36 1.72
N VAL A 70 18.11 -9.35 1.56
CA VAL A 70 18.40 -9.97 0.25
C VAL A 70 17.14 -10.51 -0.43
N SER A 71 16.16 -10.98 0.32
CA SER A 71 14.96 -11.60 -0.21
C SER A 71 13.77 -10.65 -0.37
N CYS A 72 13.81 -9.42 0.15
CA CYS A 72 12.67 -8.49 0.14
C CYS A 72 12.22 -8.18 -1.30
N CYS A 73 13.00 -7.43 -2.06
CA CYS A 73 12.65 -7.07 -3.44
C CYS A 73 12.57 -8.27 -4.39
N PRO A 74 13.46 -9.29 -4.32
CA PRO A 74 13.28 -10.50 -5.14
C PRO A 74 11.97 -11.24 -4.88
N PHE A 75 11.45 -11.27 -3.65
CA PHE A 75 10.15 -11.88 -3.37
C PHE A 75 9.01 -11.06 -3.99
N ILE A 76 9.04 -9.74 -3.88
CA ILE A 76 8.06 -8.84 -4.52
C ILE A 76 8.06 -9.04 -6.05
N ASP A 77 9.23 -9.00 -6.68
CA ASP A 77 9.41 -9.20 -8.13
C ASP A 77 8.88 -10.57 -8.60
N MET A 78 9.20 -11.61 -7.84
CA MET A 78 8.67 -12.96 -8.08
C MET A 78 7.15 -12.98 -7.99
N TYR A 79 6.57 -12.31 -6.99
CA TYR A 79 5.13 -12.28 -6.77
C TYR A 79 4.41 -11.53 -7.91
N ASP A 80 4.90 -10.36 -8.28
CA ASP A 80 4.37 -9.57 -9.39
C ASP A 80 4.43 -10.34 -10.71
N LYS A 81 5.57 -10.99 -10.98
CA LYS A 81 5.74 -11.85 -12.16
C LYS A 81 4.79 -13.04 -12.14
N TRP A 82 4.66 -13.72 -10.98
CA TRP A 82 3.73 -14.83 -10.82
C TRP A 82 2.28 -14.37 -11.02
N PHE A 83 1.94 -13.17 -10.56
CA PHE A 83 0.61 -12.60 -10.73
C PHE A 83 0.32 -12.18 -12.18
N GLY A 84 1.34 -11.81 -12.94
CA GLY A 84 1.24 -11.41 -14.34
C GLY A 84 1.68 -9.98 -14.65
N TYR A 85 2.25 -9.27 -13.69
CA TYR A 85 2.66 -7.87 -13.80
C TYR A 85 4.17 -7.65 -13.57
N PRO A 86 5.07 -8.32 -14.34
CA PRO A 86 6.52 -8.30 -14.09
C PRO A 86 7.20 -6.94 -14.36
N ASN A 87 6.45 -5.93 -14.74
CA ASN A 87 6.99 -4.62 -15.13
C ASN A 87 6.61 -3.51 -14.14
N ILE A 88 5.96 -3.81 -13.01
CA ILE A 88 5.79 -2.83 -11.93
C ILE A 88 7.19 -2.49 -11.40
N PRO A 89 7.57 -1.19 -11.37
CA PRO A 89 8.88 -0.79 -10.86
C PRO A 89 9.03 -1.15 -9.38
N ILE A 90 10.19 -1.68 -9.01
CA ILE A 90 10.52 -2.04 -7.62
C ILE A 90 11.80 -1.31 -7.23
N GLY A 91 11.77 -0.62 -6.09
CA GLY A 91 12.91 0.04 -5.47
C GLY A 91 13.29 -0.60 -4.15
N MET A 92 14.57 -0.57 -3.80
CA MET A 92 15.09 -1.17 -2.58
C MET A 92 15.68 -0.11 -1.65
N VAL A 93 15.40 -0.21 -0.36
CA VAL A 93 16.13 0.55 0.65
C VAL A 93 17.60 0.08 0.70
N ILE A 94 18.51 1.02 0.90
CA ILE A 94 19.94 0.72 1.08
C ILE A 94 20.33 1.20 2.48
N ASN A 95 21.04 0.37 3.24
CA ASN A 95 21.40 0.65 4.65
C ASN A 95 20.15 0.98 5.50
N GLY A 96 19.10 0.19 5.34
CA GLY A 96 17.86 0.26 6.11
C GLY A 96 17.81 -0.75 7.27
N ALA A 97 16.68 -0.76 7.98
CA ALA A 97 16.45 -1.74 9.03
C ALA A 97 16.28 -3.16 8.46
N ASN A 98 16.88 -4.16 9.14
CA ASN A 98 16.69 -5.58 8.85
C ASN A 98 16.71 -6.40 10.15
N PRO A 99 15.64 -6.31 10.98
CA PRO A 99 15.61 -6.93 12.30
C PRO A 99 15.45 -8.47 12.26
N THR A 100 14.93 -9.02 11.16
CA THR A 100 14.76 -10.46 11.00
C THR A 100 15.90 -11.04 10.16
N PRO A 101 16.65 -12.05 10.64
CA PRO A 101 17.67 -12.71 9.83
C PRO A 101 17.09 -13.28 8.53
N ASP A 102 17.75 -13.04 7.39
CA ASP A 102 17.25 -13.45 6.07
C ASP A 102 16.97 -14.96 5.97
N LYS A 103 17.78 -15.80 6.60
CA LYS A 103 17.59 -17.27 6.64
C LYS A 103 16.25 -17.69 7.27
N ASP A 104 15.70 -16.87 8.16
CA ASP A 104 14.47 -17.15 8.90
C ASP A 104 13.23 -16.58 8.20
N ALA A 105 13.42 -15.64 7.28
CA ALA A 105 12.35 -15.00 6.54
C ALA A 105 11.58 -15.99 5.64
N TYR A 106 10.26 -15.90 5.66
CA TYR A 106 9.40 -16.68 4.75
C TYR A 106 9.70 -16.39 3.27
N SER A 107 10.09 -15.16 2.95
CA SER A 107 10.46 -14.73 1.60
C SER A 107 11.65 -15.53 1.07
N THR A 108 12.72 -15.67 1.85
CA THR A 108 13.88 -16.50 1.52
C THR A 108 13.50 -17.97 1.31
N LYS A 109 12.73 -18.52 2.24
CA LYS A 109 12.28 -19.92 2.16
C LYS A 109 11.40 -20.19 0.95
N THR A 110 10.50 -19.25 0.62
CA THR A 110 9.63 -19.37 -0.56
C THR A 110 10.45 -19.35 -1.85
N LEU A 111 11.39 -18.40 -1.98
CA LEU A 111 12.29 -18.32 -3.15
C LEU A 111 13.23 -19.54 -3.28
N ALA A 112 13.44 -20.25 -2.18
CA ALA A 112 14.28 -21.46 -2.16
C ALA A 112 13.56 -22.74 -2.62
N ILE A 113 12.23 -22.73 -2.79
CA ILE A 113 11.46 -23.91 -3.19
C ILE A 113 11.95 -24.43 -4.54
N GLU A 114 12.27 -25.72 -4.57
CA GLU A 114 12.67 -26.44 -5.79
C GLU A 114 11.80 -27.67 -6.01
N LYS A 115 11.53 -27.95 -7.29
CA LYS A 115 10.89 -29.20 -7.76
C LYS A 115 11.70 -29.75 -8.94
N ASN A 116 12.08 -31.00 -8.85
CA ASN A 116 12.89 -31.65 -9.89
C ASN A 116 14.17 -30.86 -10.26
N GLY A 117 14.86 -30.30 -9.24
CA GLY A 117 16.10 -29.55 -9.39
C GLY A 117 15.93 -28.14 -10.03
N LYS A 118 14.70 -27.64 -10.15
CA LYS A 118 14.41 -26.29 -10.67
C LYS A 118 13.66 -25.46 -9.63
N LYS A 119 14.02 -24.18 -9.56
CA LYS A 119 13.30 -23.19 -8.74
C LYS A 119 11.85 -23.09 -9.19
N VAL A 120 10.92 -23.17 -8.26
CA VAL A 120 9.47 -23.01 -8.49
C VAL A 120 9.15 -21.55 -8.71
N PHE A 121 9.74 -20.68 -7.91
CA PHE A 121 9.52 -19.25 -7.91
C PHE A 121 10.79 -18.51 -8.34
N LEU A 122 10.71 -17.77 -9.45
CA LEU A 122 11.84 -17.05 -10.02
C LEU A 122 11.51 -15.58 -10.19
N PRO A 123 12.21 -14.68 -9.48
CA PRO A 123 12.14 -13.24 -9.75
C PRO A 123 12.67 -12.93 -11.16
N LYS A 124 12.36 -11.76 -11.68
CA LYS A 124 12.94 -11.24 -12.92
C LYS A 124 14.40 -10.80 -12.70
N LYS A 125 14.64 -10.17 -11.55
CA LYS A 125 15.96 -9.75 -11.08
C LYS A 125 16.37 -10.62 -9.91
N GLN A 126 17.57 -11.15 -9.95
CA GLN A 126 18.01 -12.14 -8.98
C GLN A 126 18.92 -11.57 -7.88
N HIS A 127 19.58 -10.47 -8.17
CA HIS A 127 20.47 -9.82 -7.22
C HIS A 127 19.81 -8.57 -6.62
N PRO A 128 19.87 -8.35 -5.29
CA PRO A 128 19.31 -7.15 -4.67
C PRO A 128 19.78 -5.84 -5.28
N LEU A 129 21.05 -5.76 -5.65
CA LEU A 129 21.65 -4.57 -6.28
C LEU A 129 21.15 -4.30 -7.73
N ASP A 130 20.35 -5.20 -8.31
CA ASP A 130 19.72 -4.95 -9.62
C ASP A 130 18.51 -4.02 -9.49
N TYR A 131 18.00 -3.79 -8.26
CA TYR A 131 16.91 -2.87 -7.99
C TYR A 131 17.45 -1.47 -7.72
N PRO A 132 16.81 -0.41 -8.28
CA PRO A 132 17.20 0.97 -7.98
C PRO A 132 16.99 1.28 -6.50
N ASN A 133 17.68 2.31 -6.00
CA ASN A 133 17.38 2.88 -4.70
C ASN A 133 15.90 3.33 -4.63
N ALA A 134 15.22 2.99 -3.55
CA ALA A 134 13.80 3.32 -3.37
C ALA A 134 13.55 4.84 -3.39
N VAL A 135 14.46 5.64 -2.83
CA VAL A 135 14.32 7.10 -2.81
C VAL A 135 14.40 7.69 -4.22
N ASP A 136 15.36 7.23 -5.02
CA ASP A 136 15.49 7.67 -6.42
C ASP A 136 14.28 7.27 -7.25
N LEU A 137 13.77 6.05 -7.02
CA LEU A 137 12.56 5.58 -7.69
C LEU A 137 11.32 6.39 -7.27
N TYR A 138 11.18 6.74 -5.98
CA TYR A 138 10.13 7.65 -5.52
C TYR A 138 10.18 8.98 -6.27
N ARG A 139 11.36 9.61 -6.32
CA ARG A 139 11.52 10.89 -7.00
C ARG A 139 11.16 10.79 -8.49
N LYS A 140 11.66 9.76 -9.17
CA LYS A 140 11.36 9.49 -10.57
C LYS A 140 9.85 9.30 -10.81
N ILE A 141 9.17 8.47 -10.04
CA ILE A 141 7.73 8.22 -10.22
C ILE A 141 6.91 9.48 -9.91
N LEU A 142 7.18 10.13 -8.78
CA LEU A 142 6.44 11.31 -8.36
C LEU A 142 6.60 12.49 -9.34
N SER A 143 7.75 12.65 -9.99
CA SER A 143 7.94 13.71 -10.97
C SER A 143 7.02 13.59 -12.20
N HIS A 144 6.59 12.38 -12.55
CA HIS A 144 5.81 12.09 -13.76
C HIS A 144 4.29 11.93 -13.55
N VAL A 145 3.80 12.16 -12.34
CA VAL A 145 2.36 12.06 -12.03
C VAL A 145 1.70 13.43 -11.85
N PRO A 146 0.37 13.55 -12.04
CA PRO A 146 -0.36 14.76 -11.72
C PRO A 146 -0.25 15.15 -10.25
N ASP A 147 -0.45 16.42 -9.93
CA ASP A 147 -0.44 16.93 -8.57
C ASP A 147 -1.58 16.30 -7.74
N LYS A 148 -1.33 16.01 -6.47
CA LYS A 148 -2.30 15.43 -5.52
C LYS A 148 -3.01 14.15 -6.01
N SER A 149 -2.35 13.36 -6.86
CA SER A 149 -2.95 12.20 -7.50
C SER A 149 -2.49 10.85 -6.96
N VAL A 150 -1.48 10.83 -6.09
CA VAL A 150 -0.90 9.59 -5.55
C VAL A 150 -1.30 9.41 -4.10
N VAL A 151 -1.65 8.19 -3.74
CA VAL A 151 -1.70 7.72 -2.35
C VAL A 151 -0.51 6.78 -2.14
N ILE A 152 0.21 6.98 -1.05
CA ILE A 152 1.25 6.05 -0.63
C ILE A 152 0.64 5.14 0.43
N VAL A 153 0.82 3.84 0.27
CA VAL A 153 0.48 2.80 1.25
C VAL A 153 1.80 2.35 1.86
N ALA A 154 2.12 2.85 3.06
CA ALA A 154 3.35 2.55 3.76
C ALA A 154 3.05 1.58 4.91
N VAL A 155 3.51 0.34 4.81
CA VAL A 155 3.22 -0.70 5.79
C VAL A 155 4.47 -1.28 6.45
N GLY A 156 5.64 -0.84 6.03
CA GLY A 156 6.92 -1.20 6.62
C GLY A 156 7.60 -0.03 7.34
N PHE A 157 8.94 -0.04 7.36
CA PHE A 157 9.73 0.99 8.02
C PHE A 157 9.64 2.34 7.30
N SER A 158 9.69 3.42 8.08
CA SER A 158 9.55 4.79 7.55
C SER A 158 10.80 5.31 6.80
N SER A 159 11.87 4.51 6.71
CA SER A 159 13.20 4.90 6.18
C SER A 159 13.13 5.55 4.81
N ASN A 160 12.42 4.93 3.85
CA ASN A 160 12.34 5.45 2.47
C ASN A 160 11.69 6.84 2.43
N LEU A 161 10.58 7.02 3.12
CA LEU A 161 9.84 8.30 3.14
C LEU A 161 10.58 9.38 3.91
N ALA A 162 11.19 9.05 5.05
CA ALA A 162 12.00 9.99 5.81
C ALA A 162 13.21 10.48 5.00
N ARG A 163 13.90 9.58 4.32
CA ARG A 163 15.03 9.90 3.45
C ARG A 163 14.60 10.67 2.21
N LEU A 164 13.45 10.33 1.60
CA LEU A 164 12.89 11.10 0.51
C LEU A 164 12.68 12.56 0.92
N MET A 165 12.16 12.82 2.12
CA MET A 165 11.98 14.19 2.65
C MET A 165 13.30 14.97 2.81
N GLU A 166 14.43 14.28 2.90
CA GLU A 166 15.77 14.88 3.06
C GLU A 166 16.48 15.17 1.73
N THR A 167 15.93 14.72 0.60
CA THR A 167 16.57 14.93 -0.70
C THR A 167 16.43 16.36 -1.18
N ASP A 168 17.48 16.86 -1.83
CA ASP A 168 17.45 18.08 -2.63
C ASP A 168 16.79 17.84 -4.00
N GLY A 169 16.69 18.88 -4.83
CA GLY A 169 16.33 18.76 -6.23
C GLY A 169 17.37 17.96 -7.02
N ASP A 170 16.90 17.24 -8.02
CA ASP A 170 17.73 16.36 -8.85
C ASP A 170 17.31 16.39 -10.34
N GLU A 171 17.86 15.46 -11.13
CA GLU A 171 17.54 15.30 -12.55
C GLU A 171 16.06 14.98 -12.83
N TYR A 172 15.34 14.40 -11.88
CA TYR A 172 13.91 14.08 -12.02
C TYR A 172 13.02 15.26 -11.68
N SER A 173 13.41 16.09 -10.71
CA SER A 173 12.62 17.23 -10.26
C SER A 173 13.50 18.29 -9.55
N PRO A 174 13.32 19.59 -9.86
CA PRO A 174 13.99 20.66 -9.14
C PRO A 174 13.46 20.84 -7.70
N LEU A 175 12.32 20.22 -7.36
CA LEU A 175 11.75 20.26 -6.01
C LEU A 175 12.55 19.35 -5.06
N ASN A 176 12.78 19.82 -3.84
CA ASN A 176 13.25 18.92 -2.78
C ASN A 176 12.18 17.87 -2.45
N GLY A 177 12.57 16.80 -1.72
CA GLY A 177 11.67 15.67 -1.48
C GLY A 177 10.41 16.03 -0.69
N THR A 178 10.52 16.93 0.27
CA THR A 178 9.35 17.43 1.03
C THR A 178 8.38 18.19 0.13
N GLU A 179 8.87 19.08 -0.74
CA GLU A 179 8.04 19.80 -1.70
C GLU A 179 7.40 18.86 -2.75
N LEU A 180 8.15 17.87 -3.20
CA LEU A 180 7.68 16.87 -4.16
C LEU A 180 6.54 16.03 -3.56
N LEU A 181 6.70 15.53 -2.33
CA LEU A 181 5.62 14.86 -1.59
C LEU A 181 4.41 15.78 -1.44
N LYS A 182 4.62 17.01 -0.94
CA LYS A 182 3.55 18.01 -0.76
C LYS A 182 2.77 18.25 -2.05
N ARG A 183 3.44 18.26 -3.17
CA ARG A 183 2.83 18.57 -4.48
C ARG A 183 2.09 17.36 -5.07
N LYS A 184 2.68 16.16 -5.00
CA LYS A 184 2.23 14.99 -5.77
C LYS A 184 1.31 14.05 -5.01
N VAL A 185 1.53 13.93 -3.70
CA VAL A 185 0.83 12.98 -2.85
C VAL A 185 -0.40 13.62 -2.21
N SER A 186 -1.53 12.92 -2.23
CA SER A 186 -2.77 13.35 -1.56
C SER A 186 -2.72 13.05 -0.06
N TYR A 187 -2.33 11.84 0.30
CA TYR A 187 -2.10 11.41 1.69
C TYR A 187 -1.26 10.12 1.71
N ILE A 188 -0.81 9.75 2.90
CA ILE A 188 -0.13 8.47 3.16
C ILE A 188 -1.04 7.65 4.09
N SER A 189 -1.45 6.46 3.65
CA SER A 189 -2.06 5.43 4.49
C SER A 189 -0.94 4.60 5.09
N ILE A 190 -0.78 4.64 6.41
CA ILE A 190 0.38 4.06 7.07
C ILE A 190 -0.03 3.03 8.12
N MET A 191 0.55 1.83 8.04
CA MET A 191 0.47 0.86 9.14
C MET A 191 1.59 1.15 10.14
N ALA A 192 1.22 1.80 11.23
CA ALA A 192 2.18 2.15 12.27
C ALA A 192 1.50 2.56 13.58
N GLY A 193 2.28 2.46 14.64
CA GLY A 193 1.93 3.03 15.94
C GLY A 193 0.91 2.21 16.73
N ASN A 194 0.88 2.52 18.02
CA ASN A 194 -0.11 1.97 18.95
C ASN A 194 -0.46 3.09 19.94
N PHE A 195 -1.65 3.67 19.80
CA PHE A 195 -2.07 4.86 20.54
C PHE A 195 -2.84 4.54 21.83
N LEU A 196 -2.88 3.27 22.24
CA LEU A 196 -3.46 2.90 23.52
C LEU A 196 -2.55 3.34 24.69
N PRO A 197 -3.13 3.69 25.85
CA PRO A 197 -2.35 3.96 27.05
C PRO A 197 -1.43 2.77 27.40
N ASP A 198 -0.19 3.06 27.81
CA ASP A 198 0.81 2.07 28.22
C ASP A 198 1.12 0.97 27.16
N ALA A 199 0.83 1.27 25.89
CA ALA A 199 1.11 0.37 24.80
C ALA A 199 2.60 0.16 24.60
N LYS A 200 2.98 -1.06 24.22
CA LYS A 200 4.34 -1.33 23.75
C LYS A 200 4.57 -0.60 22.43
N PRO A 201 5.81 -0.16 22.16
CA PRO A 201 6.19 0.35 20.84
C PRO A 201 5.78 -0.62 19.73
N GLU A 202 5.20 -0.06 18.69
CA GLU A 202 4.81 -0.85 17.51
C GLU A 202 6.07 -1.19 16.68
N TYR A 203 6.05 -2.35 16.04
CA TYR A 203 7.23 -2.96 15.41
C TYR A 203 7.91 -2.08 14.35
N ASN A 204 7.14 -1.47 13.45
CA ASN A 204 7.67 -0.62 12.39
C ASN A 204 8.31 0.65 12.97
N VAL A 205 7.72 1.20 14.03
CA VAL A 205 8.24 2.37 14.74
C VAL A 205 9.49 2.01 15.55
N TRP A 206 9.44 0.89 16.28
CA TRP A 206 10.54 0.49 17.15
C TRP A 206 11.83 0.17 16.39
N ASN A 207 11.71 -0.41 15.20
CA ASN A 207 12.89 -0.78 14.40
C ASN A 207 13.50 0.39 13.61
N ASP A 208 12.78 1.54 13.48
CA ASP A 208 13.32 2.73 12.82
C ASP A 208 12.75 4.02 13.44
N VAL A 209 13.06 4.23 14.71
CA VAL A 209 12.52 5.34 15.54
C VAL A 209 12.80 6.71 14.91
N MET A 210 14.00 6.92 14.37
CA MET A 210 14.37 8.22 13.83
C MET A 210 13.59 8.57 12.57
N ALA A 211 13.44 7.62 11.66
CA ALA A 211 12.67 7.81 10.43
C ALA A 211 11.17 7.95 10.73
N ALA A 212 10.62 7.14 11.64
CA ALA A 212 9.25 7.25 12.09
C ALA A 212 8.95 8.62 12.71
N ARG A 213 9.80 9.07 13.65
CA ARG A 213 9.68 10.39 14.28
C ARG A 213 9.69 11.50 13.23
N LYS A 214 10.64 11.47 12.31
CA LYS A 214 10.73 12.47 11.24
C LYS A 214 9.47 12.49 10.37
N LEU A 215 9.05 11.34 9.88
CA LEU A 215 7.87 11.25 9.02
C LEU A 215 6.60 11.71 9.73
N TYR A 216 6.36 11.26 10.97
CA TYR A 216 5.09 11.53 11.64
C TYR A 216 4.97 12.98 12.12
N THR A 217 6.07 13.61 12.49
CA THR A 217 6.06 15.01 12.96
C THR A 217 6.26 16.04 11.85
N GLN A 218 6.79 15.67 10.69
CA GLN A 218 7.18 16.60 9.64
C GLN A 218 6.56 16.31 8.28
N SER A 219 5.66 15.32 8.18
CA SER A 219 5.02 14.98 6.90
C SER A 219 4.32 16.20 6.28
N PRO A 220 4.61 16.54 5.03
CA PRO A 220 3.97 17.64 4.34
C PRO A 220 2.56 17.31 3.82
N VAL A 221 2.10 16.05 4.03
CA VAL A 221 0.79 15.55 3.60
C VAL A 221 0.11 14.80 4.73
N PRO A 222 -1.23 14.68 4.72
CA PRO A 222 -1.95 13.95 5.76
C PRO A 222 -1.46 12.51 5.94
N LEU A 223 -1.37 12.06 7.20
CA LEU A 223 -1.09 10.68 7.58
C LEU A 223 -2.36 10.03 8.14
N ILE A 224 -2.73 8.89 7.58
CA ILE A 224 -3.86 8.10 8.08
C ILE A 224 -3.31 6.79 8.62
N PHE A 225 -3.33 6.64 9.93
CA PHE A 225 -2.73 5.50 10.62
C PHE A 225 -3.70 4.32 10.70
N SER A 226 -3.29 3.16 10.22
CA SER A 226 -3.85 1.87 10.61
C SER A 226 -2.99 1.34 11.76
N THR A 227 -3.50 1.46 12.99
CA THR A 227 -2.72 1.16 14.19
C THR A 227 -2.59 -0.32 14.47
N PHE A 228 -1.61 -0.70 15.31
CA PHE A 228 -1.45 -2.07 15.79
C PHE A 228 -2.75 -2.62 16.40
N ASP A 229 -3.43 -1.84 17.24
CA ASP A 229 -4.68 -2.25 17.89
C ASP A 229 -5.81 -2.50 16.88
N LEU A 230 -5.89 -1.69 15.82
CA LEU A 230 -6.92 -1.87 14.78
C LEU A 230 -6.70 -3.17 13.99
N GLY A 231 -5.50 -3.37 13.45
CA GLY A 231 -5.19 -4.56 12.66
C GLY A 231 -5.34 -5.86 13.45
N LYS A 232 -5.02 -5.84 14.76
CA LYS A 232 -5.20 -6.97 15.67
C LYS A 232 -6.66 -7.42 15.83
N LYS A 233 -7.62 -6.53 15.60
CA LYS A 233 -9.07 -6.83 15.68
C LYS A 233 -9.62 -7.56 14.46
N ILE A 234 -8.89 -7.58 13.35
CA ILE A 234 -9.33 -8.16 12.08
C ILE A 234 -8.41 -9.31 11.73
N LEU A 235 -8.91 -10.53 11.85
CA LEU A 235 -8.11 -11.73 11.63
C LEU A 235 -8.42 -12.34 10.24
N TYR A 236 -7.39 -12.43 9.38
CA TYR A 236 -7.50 -13.20 8.14
C TYR A 236 -7.47 -14.70 8.45
N PRO A 237 -8.51 -15.48 8.08
CA PRO A 237 -8.58 -16.89 8.45
C PRO A 237 -7.54 -17.72 7.71
N GLY A 238 -6.63 -18.38 8.43
CA GLY A 238 -5.63 -19.25 7.82
C GLY A 238 -6.24 -20.44 7.09
N LYS A 239 -7.42 -20.90 7.50
CA LYS A 239 -8.18 -21.91 6.77
C LYS A 239 -8.53 -21.47 5.35
N CYS A 240 -8.84 -20.17 5.14
CA CYS A 240 -9.09 -19.65 3.80
C CYS A 240 -7.83 -19.67 2.91
N ILE A 241 -6.65 -19.39 3.49
CA ILE A 241 -5.38 -19.54 2.76
C ILE A 241 -5.18 -20.99 2.32
N GLN A 242 -5.52 -21.94 3.18
CA GLN A 242 -5.36 -23.37 2.89
C GLN A 242 -6.35 -23.87 1.83
N ASP A 243 -7.62 -23.51 1.97
CA ASP A 243 -8.73 -24.08 1.19
C ASP A 243 -8.99 -23.33 -0.10
N ASN A 244 -8.93 -21.98 -0.09
CA ASN A 244 -9.30 -21.15 -1.25
C ASN A 244 -8.14 -20.96 -2.23
N LEU A 245 -6.88 -21.16 -1.80
CA LEU A 245 -5.69 -21.01 -2.64
C LEU A 245 -5.09 -22.35 -3.06
N ASN A 246 -5.84 -23.45 -2.96
CA ASN A 246 -5.39 -24.80 -3.30
C ASN A 246 -5.57 -25.15 -4.79
N TRP A 247 -6.11 -24.24 -5.59
CA TRP A 247 -6.31 -24.42 -7.04
C TRP A 247 -4.99 -24.52 -7.83
N THR A 248 -3.88 -24.19 -7.22
CA THR A 248 -2.53 -24.49 -7.71
C THR A 248 -1.66 -25.00 -6.56
N ALA A 249 -0.78 -25.96 -6.88
CA ALA A 249 0.20 -26.46 -5.91
C ALA A 249 1.24 -25.38 -5.55
N ASP A 250 1.46 -24.43 -6.44
CA ASP A 250 2.53 -23.43 -6.35
C ASP A 250 1.94 -22.01 -6.23
N HIS A 251 1.23 -21.77 -5.12
CA HIS A 251 0.70 -20.45 -4.78
C HIS A 251 1.67 -19.74 -3.82
N PRO A 252 2.30 -18.60 -4.21
CA PRO A 252 3.34 -17.96 -3.40
C PRO A 252 2.84 -17.45 -2.06
N LEU A 253 1.61 -16.90 -1.97
CA LEU A 253 1.00 -16.50 -0.70
C LEU A 253 0.81 -17.69 0.24
N ARG A 254 0.31 -18.83 -0.28
CA ARG A 254 0.15 -20.04 0.50
C ARG A 254 1.50 -20.56 1.00
N SER A 255 2.53 -20.56 0.15
CA SER A 255 3.89 -20.95 0.51
C SER A 255 4.47 -20.05 1.62
N ALA A 256 4.29 -18.73 1.48
CA ALA A 256 4.71 -17.75 2.48
C ALA A 256 4.06 -18.03 3.85
N TYR A 257 2.75 -18.26 3.88
CA TYR A 257 2.03 -18.61 5.11
C TYR A 257 2.57 -19.89 5.76
N CYS A 258 2.82 -20.94 4.96
CA CYS A 258 3.36 -22.21 5.47
C CYS A 258 4.76 -22.06 6.07
N PHE A 259 5.61 -21.17 5.52
CA PHE A 259 6.94 -20.92 6.06
C PHE A 259 6.96 -19.94 7.23
N TYR A 260 5.97 -19.05 7.30
CA TYR A 260 5.89 -18.10 8.40
C TYR A 260 5.53 -18.79 9.73
N LYS A 261 4.49 -19.65 9.71
CA LYS A 261 4.05 -20.40 10.88
C LYS A 261 3.31 -21.69 10.47
N LYS A 262 3.26 -22.67 11.38
CA LYS A 262 2.53 -23.94 11.16
C LYS A 262 1.04 -23.67 10.90
N MET A 263 0.55 -24.05 9.72
CA MET A 263 -0.84 -23.91 9.28
C MET A 263 -1.77 -24.96 9.94
N PRO A 264 -3.10 -24.64 10.06
CA PRO A 264 -3.72 -23.33 9.86
C PRO A 264 -3.54 -22.40 11.06
N TYR A 265 -3.46 -21.11 10.84
CA TYR A 265 -3.51 -20.07 11.87
C TYR A 265 -4.14 -18.80 11.29
N ASP A 266 -4.91 -18.09 12.10
CA ASP A 266 -5.45 -16.79 11.73
C ASP A 266 -4.40 -15.71 11.95
N ARG A 267 -4.31 -14.76 11.00
CA ARG A 267 -3.34 -13.67 11.07
C ARG A 267 -4.01 -12.30 11.16
N PRO A 268 -3.63 -11.45 12.12
CA PRO A 268 -4.07 -10.05 12.09
C PRO A 268 -3.79 -9.37 10.74
N CYS A 269 -4.69 -8.48 10.35
CA CYS A 269 -4.62 -7.75 9.08
C CYS A 269 -4.12 -6.32 9.33
N TRP A 270 -2.88 -6.15 9.71
CA TRP A 270 -2.30 -4.82 9.91
C TRP A 270 -2.13 -4.09 8.58
N ASP A 271 -1.36 -4.64 7.69
CA ASP A 271 -1.05 -4.08 6.37
C ASP A 271 -2.24 -4.08 5.42
N PRO A 272 -3.04 -5.18 5.36
CA PRO A 272 -4.22 -5.21 4.51
C PRO A 272 -5.24 -4.13 4.85
N THR A 273 -5.36 -3.70 6.12
CA THR A 273 -6.29 -2.63 6.50
C THR A 273 -5.83 -1.26 5.98
N SER A 274 -4.53 -0.97 6.04
CA SER A 274 -3.96 0.24 5.45
C SER A 274 -4.13 0.26 3.92
N ALA A 275 -3.86 -0.86 3.26
CA ALA A 275 -4.04 -1.02 1.82
C ALA A 275 -5.52 -0.87 1.41
N LEU A 276 -6.43 -1.52 2.14
CA LEU A 276 -7.86 -1.45 1.85
C LEU A 276 -8.43 -0.05 2.02
N TYR A 277 -8.01 0.68 3.07
CA TYR A 277 -8.42 2.07 3.23
C TYR A 277 -7.97 2.95 2.06
N ALA A 278 -6.73 2.79 1.60
CA ALA A 278 -6.23 3.53 0.46
C ALA A 278 -6.99 3.24 -0.84
N LEU A 279 -7.46 2.01 -1.02
CA LEU A 279 -8.21 1.57 -2.20
C LEU A 279 -9.69 1.99 -2.14
N GLU A 280 -10.30 1.96 -0.96
CA GLU A 280 -11.74 2.14 -0.75
C GLU A 280 -12.04 3.09 0.42
N PRO A 281 -11.54 4.35 0.40
CA PRO A 281 -11.62 5.25 1.56
C PRO A 281 -13.05 5.67 1.91
N GLN A 282 -13.99 5.55 0.97
CA GLN A 282 -15.40 5.93 1.15
C GLN A 282 -16.36 4.75 1.28
N SER A 283 -15.86 3.51 1.36
CA SER A 283 -16.69 2.30 1.37
C SER A 283 -17.43 2.04 2.68
N GLY A 284 -17.10 2.80 3.74
CA GLY A 284 -17.61 2.56 5.09
C GLY A 284 -17.01 1.35 5.79
N PHE A 285 -15.86 0.83 5.30
CA PHE A 285 -15.08 -0.20 5.99
C PHE A 285 -14.50 0.31 7.30
N PHE A 286 -14.12 1.57 7.33
CA PHE A 286 -13.47 2.20 8.49
C PHE A 286 -14.14 3.54 8.80
N GLY A 287 -14.08 3.92 10.08
CA GLY A 287 -14.23 5.30 10.51
C GLY A 287 -12.86 5.97 10.63
N LEU A 288 -12.87 7.29 10.84
CA LEU A 288 -11.67 8.08 11.14
C LEU A 288 -11.81 8.73 12.52
N SER A 289 -10.67 8.86 13.22
CA SER A 289 -10.58 9.69 14.40
C SER A 289 -10.77 11.17 14.06
N GLU A 290 -10.91 12.03 15.07
CA GLU A 290 -10.63 13.45 14.92
C GLU A 290 -9.18 13.68 14.44
N LYS A 291 -8.88 14.89 13.98
CA LYS A 291 -7.52 15.28 13.60
C LYS A 291 -6.64 15.42 14.83
N GLY A 292 -5.37 15.16 14.66
CA GLY A 292 -4.38 15.26 15.71
C GLY A 292 -2.95 15.28 15.21
N ASP A 293 -2.03 15.26 16.14
CA ASP A 293 -0.61 15.10 15.92
C ASP A 293 -0.14 13.78 16.53
N VAL A 294 0.89 13.19 15.93
CA VAL A 294 1.54 11.97 16.45
C VAL A 294 2.97 12.29 16.85
N SER A 295 3.30 11.99 18.09
CA SER A 295 4.68 12.05 18.59
C SER A 295 5.27 10.65 18.76
N VAL A 296 6.61 10.56 18.67
CA VAL A 296 7.39 9.34 18.83
C VAL A 296 8.47 9.58 19.88
N ASP A 297 8.48 8.80 20.97
CA ASP A 297 9.50 8.89 22.01
C ASP A 297 10.81 8.19 21.59
N ASP A 298 11.85 8.25 22.43
CA ASP A 298 13.16 7.68 22.13
C ASP A 298 13.18 6.15 22.11
N LYS A 299 12.12 5.51 22.57
CA LYS A 299 11.96 4.04 22.59
C LYS A 299 11.01 3.54 21.51
N GLY A 300 10.46 4.45 20.67
CA GLY A 300 9.49 4.12 19.63
C GLY A 300 8.04 4.07 20.12
N GLY A 301 7.76 4.49 21.36
CA GLY A 301 6.40 4.72 21.85
C GLY A 301 5.73 5.83 21.06
N THR A 302 4.46 5.65 20.71
CA THR A 302 3.70 6.63 19.93
C THR A 302 2.52 7.17 20.72
N THR A 303 2.31 8.47 20.61
CA THR A 303 1.18 9.14 21.26
C THR A 303 0.42 9.98 20.24
N PHE A 304 -0.90 9.78 20.17
CA PHE A 304 -1.81 10.64 19.41
C PHE A 304 -2.38 11.72 20.33
N THR A 305 -2.24 12.98 19.91
CA THR A 305 -2.78 14.14 20.64
C THR A 305 -3.80 14.85 19.75
N PRO A 306 -5.08 14.95 20.17
CA PRO A 306 -6.10 15.68 19.42
C PRO A 306 -5.69 17.12 19.13
N ASN A 307 -5.75 17.51 17.86
CA ASN A 307 -5.46 18.86 17.38
C ASN A 307 -6.25 19.12 16.10
N PRO A 308 -7.25 20.03 16.08
CA PRO A 308 -8.04 20.32 14.88
C PRO A 308 -7.22 20.82 13.69
N LYS A 309 -6.00 21.33 13.93
CA LYS A 309 -5.04 21.76 12.90
C LYS A 309 -4.01 20.67 12.57
N GLY A 310 -4.06 19.55 13.27
CA GLY A 310 -3.14 18.43 13.08
C GLY A 310 -3.28 17.77 11.70
N ASN A 311 -2.24 17.06 11.32
CA ASN A 311 -2.10 16.44 10.02
C ASN A 311 -2.28 14.90 10.06
N CYS A 312 -2.59 14.35 11.23
CA CYS A 312 -2.73 12.93 11.48
C CYS A 312 -4.17 12.56 11.85
N GLN A 313 -4.60 11.39 11.38
CA GLN A 313 -5.82 10.71 11.83
C GLN A 313 -5.52 9.22 11.93
N TYR A 314 -6.32 8.46 12.65
CA TYR A 314 -6.23 7.00 12.66
C TYR A 314 -7.57 6.36 12.34
N LEU A 315 -7.50 5.15 11.79
CA LEU A 315 -8.67 4.35 11.43
C LEU A 315 -9.34 3.81 12.69
N THR A 316 -10.67 3.75 12.65
CA THR A 316 -11.49 3.11 13.68
C THR A 316 -12.39 2.05 13.05
N VAL A 317 -12.75 1.03 13.81
CA VAL A 317 -13.67 -0.03 13.36
C VAL A 317 -14.67 -0.41 14.44
N THR A 318 -15.94 -0.57 14.06
CA THR A 318 -16.96 -1.25 14.87
C THR A 318 -16.85 -2.77 14.68
N PRO A 319 -17.49 -3.59 15.55
CA PRO A 319 -17.54 -5.04 15.34
C PRO A 319 -18.12 -5.45 13.97
N GLU A 320 -19.13 -4.75 13.48
CA GLU A 320 -19.75 -4.98 12.16
C GLU A 320 -18.77 -4.66 11.03
N GLN A 321 -18.02 -3.57 11.17
CA GLN A 321 -16.98 -3.20 10.21
C GLN A 321 -15.84 -4.22 10.21
N GLN A 322 -15.40 -4.73 11.37
CA GLN A 322 -14.38 -5.78 11.45
C GLN A 322 -14.78 -7.01 10.63
N GLN A 323 -16.03 -7.48 10.80
CA GLN A 323 -16.55 -8.62 10.05
C GLN A 323 -16.62 -8.30 8.55
N LYS A 324 -17.15 -7.13 8.17
CA LYS A 324 -17.24 -6.67 6.78
C LYS A 324 -15.88 -6.60 6.10
N VAL A 325 -14.86 -6.06 6.77
CA VAL A 325 -13.48 -5.98 6.26
C VAL A 325 -12.91 -7.38 6.07
N LYS A 326 -13.02 -8.26 7.07
CA LYS A 326 -12.55 -9.64 7.00
C LYS A 326 -13.16 -10.37 5.80
N ASP A 327 -14.49 -10.34 5.66
CA ASP A 327 -15.20 -11.05 4.59
C ASP A 327 -14.82 -10.50 3.22
N TYR A 328 -14.63 -9.18 3.13
CA TYR A 328 -14.18 -8.55 1.90
C TYR A 328 -12.76 -8.94 1.51
N LEU A 329 -11.82 -8.94 2.45
CA LEU A 329 -10.43 -9.38 2.21
C LEU A 329 -10.39 -10.84 1.76
N VAL A 330 -11.12 -11.73 2.45
CA VAL A 330 -11.22 -13.14 2.07
C VAL A 330 -11.79 -13.28 0.65
N LYS A 331 -12.87 -12.56 0.33
CA LYS A 331 -13.49 -12.58 -1.00
C LYS A 331 -12.51 -12.17 -2.10
N ILE A 332 -11.75 -11.10 -1.89
CA ILE A 332 -10.85 -10.57 -2.94
C ILE A 332 -9.61 -11.46 -3.09
N VAL A 333 -8.94 -11.78 -1.99
CA VAL A 333 -7.69 -12.56 -2.02
C VAL A 333 -7.92 -13.99 -2.51
N SER A 334 -9.10 -14.57 -2.29
CA SER A 334 -9.46 -15.90 -2.80
C SER A 334 -9.68 -15.96 -4.32
N GLN A 335 -9.79 -14.81 -5.01
CA GLN A 335 -9.95 -14.80 -6.48
C GLN A 335 -8.67 -15.26 -7.17
N LYS A 336 -8.82 -16.00 -8.26
CA LYS A 336 -7.69 -16.35 -9.12
C LYS A 336 -7.26 -15.12 -9.92
N PRO A 337 -5.95 -14.85 -10.06
CA PRO A 337 -5.46 -13.89 -11.03
C PRO A 337 -5.94 -14.25 -12.45
N LYS A 338 -6.19 -13.24 -13.29
CA LYS A 338 -6.74 -13.45 -14.66
C LYS A 338 -5.95 -14.43 -15.49
N ARG A 339 -4.62 -14.44 -15.34
CA ARG A 339 -3.76 -15.41 -16.05
C ARG A 339 -4.02 -16.88 -15.72
N PHE A 340 -4.78 -17.16 -14.65
CA PHE A 340 -5.15 -18.51 -14.20
C PHE A 340 -6.66 -18.77 -14.32
N GLN A 341 -7.43 -17.85 -14.90
CA GLN A 341 -8.83 -18.00 -15.26
C GLN A 341 -8.96 -18.52 -16.68
#